data_26ce1fa3ed25cdb652bed10b3bc7f505
#
_entry.id   26ce1fa3ed25cdb652bed10b3bc7f505
#
_cell.length_a   1.000
_cell.length_b   1.000
_cell.length_c   1.000
_cell.angle_alpha   90.00
_cell.angle_beta   90.00
_cell.angle_gamma   90.00
#
_symmetry.space_group_name_H-M   'P 1'
#
loop_
_entity.id
_entity.type
_entity.pdbx_description
1 polymer ?
#
loop_
_entity_poly.entity_id
_entity_poly.type
_entity_poly.pdbx_seq_one_letter_code
_entity_poly.pdbx_strand_id
1 'polypeptide(L)'
;MSLNRNFLVAAGTALAVAMVALIAAGCGSEPSTLKATVKRVVDGDTIVVATSTGTERVRYIGIDTPESVKPNVPVQCWAKRASAINHSLVDGQTLTLKFDREHRDRYGRLLAYPIRSDGLDVGAELVRRGAARTLEFPPNTAHAVQLREIEQRARTQRRGLWRDCPEGQSQAGALLRSTG
;
A
#
# COMPACT_ATOMS: atom_id res chain seq x y z
N MET A 1 -58.53 -0.06 -75.61
CA MET A 1 -59.45 -0.41 -74.48
C MET A 1 -58.63 -0.80 -73.28
N SER A 2 -59.06 -0.18 -72.20
CA SER A 2 -58.81 -0.52 -70.83
C SER A 2 -57.40 -0.20 -70.24
N LEU A 3 -57.48 0.88 -69.55
CA LEU A 3 -56.76 1.37 -68.45
C LEU A 3 -56.37 0.33 -67.38
N ASN A 4 -55.21 0.47 -66.78
CA ASN A 4 -55.16 0.43 -65.32
C ASN A 4 -53.95 1.23 -64.82
N ARG A 5 -54.31 2.27 -64.09
CA ARG A 5 -53.49 3.13 -63.32
C ARG A 5 -53.29 2.48 -61.94
N ASN A 6 -52.12 2.21 -61.52
CA ASN A 6 -51.87 2.08 -60.10
C ASN A 6 -50.65 2.90 -59.68
N PHE A 7 -50.96 4.04 -59.07
CA PHE A 7 -50.02 4.84 -58.33
C PHE A 7 -49.71 4.11 -57.02
N LEU A 8 -48.49 3.69 -56.86
CA LEU A 8 -48.00 3.30 -55.55
C LEU A 8 -47.09 4.39 -55.04
N VAL A 9 -47.63 5.11 -54.06
CA VAL A 9 -46.89 6.08 -53.25
C VAL A 9 -45.95 5.28 -52.35
N ALA A 10 -44.67 5.34 -52.60
CA ALA A 10 -43.65 4.81 -51.70
C ALA A 10 -43.43 5.83 -50.60
N ALA A 11 -44.02 5.56 -49.44
CA ALA A 11 -43.70 6.29 -48.22
C ALA A 11 -42.30 5.90 -47.73
N GLY A 12 -41.36 6.84 -47.85
CA GLY A 12 -40.02 6.67 -47.30
C GLY A 12 -40.04 6.71 -45.79
N THR A 13 -39.89 5.60 -45.16
CA THR A 13 -39.59 5.51 -43.75
C THR A 13 -38.09 5.71 -43.54
N ALA A 14 -37.72 6.92 -43.13
CA ALA A 14 -36.37 7.24 -42.66
C ALA A 14 -36.15 6.48 -41.35
N LEU A 15 -35.42 5.38 -41.40
CA LEU A 15 -34.94 4.68 -40.23
C LEU A 15 -33.82 5.48 -39.63
N ALA A 16 -34.14 6.28 -38.61
CA ALA A 16 -33.15 6.92 -37.74
C ALA A 16 -32.50 5.81 -36.88
N VAL A 17 -31.33 5.36 -37.30
CA VAL A 17 -30.47 4.49 -36.48
C VAL A 17 -29.88 5.36 -35.39
N ALA A 18 -30.52 5.39 -34.24
CA ALA A 18 -29.97 5.94 -33.03
C ALA A 18 -28.80 5.05 -32.60
N MET A 19 -27.58 5.49 -32.94
CA MET A 19 -26.33 4.92 -32.42
C MET A 19 -26.22 5.25 -30.96
N VAL A 20 -26.75 4.42 -30.07
CA VAL A 20 -26.50 4.47 -28.65
C VAL A 20 -25.03 4.07 -28.45
N ALA A 21 -24.17 5.07 -28.37
CA ALA A 21 -22.80 4.88 -27.91
C ALA A 21 -22.86 4.42 -26.45
N LEU A 22 -22.77 3.13 -26.24
CA LEU A 22 -22.59 2.51 -24.93
C LEU A 22 -21.20 2.94 -24.45
N ILE A 23 -21.14 4.02 -23.66
CA ILE A 23 -19.95 4.37 -22.90
C ILE A 23 -19.82 3.28 -21.86
N ALA A 24 -19.08 2.23 -22.18
CA ALA A 24 -18.58 1.29 -21.20
C ALA A 24 -17.67 2.11 -20.28
N ALA A 25 -18.21 2.62 -19.18
CA ALA A 25 -17.44 3.05 -18.04
C ALA A 25 -16.69 1.81 -17.56
N GLY A 26 -15.49 1.60 -18.08
CA GLY A 26 -14.59 0.58 -17.61
C GLY A 26 -14.38 0.84 -16.12
N CYS A 27 -14.96 0.01 -15.25
CA CYS A 27 -14.48 -0.17 -13.91
C CYS A 27 -13.03 -0.66 -14.04
N GLY A 28 -12.10 0.26 -14.20
CA GLY A 28 -10.69 -0.02 -14.09
C GLY A 28 -10.46 -0.49 -12.67
N SER A 29 -10.30 -1.80 -12.46
CA SER A 29 -9.81 -2.30 -11.20
C SER A 29 -8.46 -1.63 -10.95
N GLU A 30 -8.32 -0.98 -9.80
CA GLU A 30 -7.05 -0.40 -9.36
C GLU A 30 -5.94 -1.47 -9.49
N PRO A 31 -4.77 -1.11 -10.00
CA PRO A 31 -3.71 -2.09 -10.21
C PRO A 31 -3.30 -2.72 -8.88
N SER A 32 -3.20 -4.05 -8.83
CA SER A 32 -2.76 -4.77 -7.63
C SER A 32 -1.29 -4.51 -7.27
N THR A 33 -0.53 -3.91 -8.19
CA THR A 33 0.88 -3.57 -8.01
C THR A 33 1.25 -2.27 -8.72
N LEU A 34 2.25 -1.56 -8.18
CA LEU A 34 2.81 -0.34 -8.76
C LEU A 34 4.34 -0.36 -8.64
N LYS A 35 5.06 -0.10 -9.72
CA LYS A 35 6.51 0.14 -9.66
C LYS A 35 6.79 1.58 -9.25
N ALA A 36 7.70 1.77 -8.29
CA ALA A 36 8.03 3.08 -7.75
C ALA A 36 9.49 3.15 -7.31
N THR A 37 10.17 4.27 -7.60
CA THR A 37 11.56 4.50 -7.19
C THR A 37 11.60 5.29 -5.89
N VAL A 38 12.31 4.79 -4.90
CA VAL A 38 12.46 5.46 -3.59
C VAL A 38 13.26 6.75 -3.76
N LYS A 39 12.68 7.85 -3.28
CA LYS A 39 13.32 9.18 -3.25
C LYS A 39 13.92 9.49 -1.89
N ARG A 40 13.26 9.04 -0.83
CA ARG A 40 13.79 9.17 0.52
C ARG A 40 13.01 8.28 1.51
N VAL A 41 13.68 7.90 2.58
CA VAL A 41 13.06 7.26 3.74
C VAL A 41 12.60 8.36 4.71
N VAL A 42 11.37 8.25 5.23
CA VAL A 42 10.82 9.15 6.24
C VAL A 42 11.16 8.64 7.64
N ASP A 43 10.86 7.34 7.86
CA ASP A 43 11.09 6.62 9.11
C ASP A 43 11.24 5.12 8.84
N GLY A 44 11.07 4.28 9.88
CA GLY A 44 11.27 2.84 9.77
C GLY A 44 10.24 2.12 8.88
N ASP A 45 9.08 2.69 8.61
CA ASP A 45 8.00 2.04 7.85
C ASP A 45 7.28 2.99 6.86
N THR A 46 7.85 4.14 6.61
CA THR A 46 7.30 5.13 5.69
C THR A 46 8.38 5.65 4.74
N ILE A 47 8.09 5.66 3.44
CA ILE A 47 8.97 6.16 2.38
C ILE A 47 8.26 7.16 1.50
N VAL A 48 9.03 7.95 0.76
CA VAL A 48 8.57 8.77 -0.36
C VAL A 48 9.11 8.18 -1.64
N VAL A 49 8.25 7.96 -2.62
CA VAL A 49 8.60 7.34 -3.90
C VAL A 49 8.19 8.21 -5.07
N ALA A 50 8.87 8.05 -6.20
CA ALA A 50 8.41 8.53 -7.50
C ALA A 50 7.70 7.40 -8.23
N THR A 51 6.53 7.71 -8.78
CA THR A 51 5.71 6.85 -9.64
C THR A 51 5.57 7.49 -11.03
N SER A 52 4.91 6.81 -11.95
CA SER A 52 4.59 7.38 -13.28
C SER A 52 3.64 8.58 -13.21
N THR A 53 2.89 8.73 -12.11
CA THR A 53 1.89 9.80 -11.93
C THR A 53 2.34 10.91 -10.97
N GLY A 54 3.51 10.76 -10.34
CA GLY A 54 4.02 11.77 -9.40
C GLY A 54 4.72 11.19 -8.18
N THR A 55 4.83 12.01 -7.15
CA THR A 55 5.49 11.63 -5.89
C THR A 55 4.44 11.23 -4.86
N GLU A 56 4.64 10.07 -4.24
CA GLU A 56 3.72 9.49 -3.27
C GLU A 56 4.42 9.17 -1.94
N ARG A 57 3.67 9.25 -0.84
CA ARG A 57 4.10 8.69 0.45
C ARG A 57 3.51 7.29 0.59
N VAL A 58 4.33 6.35 0.98
CA VAL A 58 3.94 4.95 1.17
C VAL A 58 4.14 4.55 2.62
N ARG A 59 3.10 4.06 3.28
CA ARG A 59 3.12 3.41 4.59
C ARG A 59 3.07 1.90 4.39
N TYR A 60 3.99 1.19 4.99
CA TYR A 60 4.05 -0.27 4.88
C TYR A 60 2.88 -0.90 5.63
N ILE A 61 2.21 -1.86 4.98
CA ILE A 61 1.10 -2.60 5.57
C ILE A 61 1.64 -3.64 6.55
N GLY A 62 0.90 -3.86 7.63
CA GLY A 62 1.08 -4.99 8.54
C GLY A 62 2.21 -4.83 9.55
N ILE A 63 2.93 -3.71 9.54
CA ILE A 63 4.03 -3.45 10.48
C ILE A 63 3.95 -2.07 11.11
N ASP A 64 4.63 -1.92 12.25
CA ASP A 64 4.82 -0.66 12.96
C ASP A 64 6.24 -0.59 13.51
N THR A 65 6.93 0.50 13.22
CA THR A 65 8.27 0.76 13.74
C THR A 65 8.23 1.73 14.90
N PRO A 66 9.23 1.72 15.81
CA PRO A 66 9.33 2.74 16.84
C PRO A 66 9.38 4.14 16.23
N GLU A 67 8.66 5.08 16.84
CA GLU A 67 8.47 6.45 16.34
C GLU A 67 9.75 7.28 16.47
N SER A 68 10.16 7.95 15.39
CA SER A 68 11.37 8.77 15.33
C SER A 68 11.14 10.23 14.93
N VAL A 69 10.01 10.54 14.29
CA VAL A 69 9.79 11.85 13.63
C VAL A 69 8.49 12.55 14.01
N LYS A 70 7.66 11.94 14.86
CA LYS A 70 6.38 12.53 15.25
C LYS A 70 6.61 13.72 16.17
N PRO A 71 6.09 14.93 15.84
CA PRO A 71 6.20 16.10 16.70
C PRO A 71 5.65 15.83 18.11
N ASN A 72 6.34 16.33 19.14
CA ASN A 72 5.95 16.23 20.54
C ASN A 72 5.89 14.79 21.10
N VAL A 73 6.47 13.82 20.41
CA VAL A 73 6.64 12.45 20.91
C VAL A 73 8.13 12.18 21.09
N PRO A 74 8.60 11.76 22.27
CA PRO A 74 9.98 11.36 22.46
C PRO A 74 10.39 10.28 21.46
N VAL A 75 11.63 10.36 20.96
CA VAL A 75 12.19 9.31 20.09
C VAL A 75 12.17 8.00 20.85
N GLN A 76 11.46 7.02 20.30
CA GLN A 76 11.31 5.72 20.93
C GLN A 76 12.59 4.89 20.82
N CYS A 77 12.76 3.95 21.77
CA CYS A 77 13.85 2.99 21.72
C CYS A 77 13.88 2.27 20.34
N TRP A 78 15.03 2.19 19.75
CA TRP A 78 15.27 1.60 18.42
C TRP A 78 14.77 2.39 17.21
N ALA A 79 14.08 3.50 17.37
CA ALA A 79 13.49 4.25 16.26
C ALA A 79 14.52 4.66 15.19
N LYS A 80 15.65 5.24 15.60
CA LYS A 80 16.72 5.62 14.67
C LYS A 80 17.34 4.41 13.95
N ARG A 81 17.48 3.28 14.67
CA ARG A 81 18.02 2.04 14.08
C ARG A 81 17.04 1.43 13.08
N ALA A 82 15.75 1.41 13.38
CA ALA A 82 14.71 0.95 12.45
C ALA A 82 14.73 1.78 11.16
N SER A 83 14.78 3.11 11.27
CA SER A 83 14.89 4.01 10.13
C SER A 83 16.18 3.77 9.32
N ALA A 84 17.33 3.58 9.98
CA ALA A 84 18.61 3.29 9.31
C ALA A 84 18.57 1.92 8.57
N ILE A 85 17.94 0.91 9.15
CA ILE A 85 17.75 -0.40 8.50
C ILE A 85 16.86 -0.25 7.27
N ASN A 86 15.72 0.45 7.39
CA ASN A 86 14.86 0.70 6.24
C ASN A 86 15.63 1.43 5.14
N HIS A 87 16.39 2.48 5.47
CA HIS A 87 17.23 3.20 4.52
C HIS A 87 18.21 2.24 3.78
N SER A 88 18.90 1.38 4.52
CA SER A 88 19.84 0.41 3.92
C SER A 88 19.17 -0.60 2.99
N LEU A 89 17.88 -0.87 3.19
CA LEU A 89 17.13 -1.81 2.37
C LEU A 89 16.58 -1.21 1.09
N VAL A 90 16.21 0.08 1.10
CA VAL A 90 15.39 0.65 0.03
C VAL A 90 15.94 1.92 -0.61
N ASP A 91 16.97 2.56 -0.07
CA ASP A 91 17.48 3.83 -0.60
C ASP A 91 17.90 3.72 -2.07
N GLY A 92 17.36 4.61 -2.91
CA GLY A 92 17.60 4.60 -4.34
C GLY A 92 17.04 3.40 -5.12
N GLN A 93 16.37 2.45 -4.45
CA GLN A 93 15.84 1.24 -5.08
C GLN A 93 14.54 1.52 -5.84
N THR A 94 14.31 0.73 -6.89
CA THR A 94 12.98 0.60 -7.50
C THR A 94 12.28 -0.61 -6.89
N LEU A 95 11.12 -0.35 -6.28
CA LEU A 95 10.30 -1.33 -5.58
C LEU A 95 9.05 -1.66 -6.39
N THR A 96 8.53 -2.86 -6.20
CA THR A 96 7.16 -3.22 -6.56
C THR A 96 6.30 -3.06 -5.31
N LEU A 97 5.42 -2.07 -5.31
CA LEU A 97 4.43 -1.87 -4.25
C LEU A 97 3.26 -2.83 -4.53
N LYS A 98 3.04 -3.81 -3.65
CA LYS A 98 1.87 -4.70 -3.71
C LYS A 98 0.80 -4.14 -2.81
N PHE A 99 -0.38 -3.88 -3.38
CA PHE A 99 -1.54 -3.42 -2.63
C PHE A 99 -2.32 -4.60 -2.05
N ASP A 100 -3.09 -4.31 -1.02
CA ASP A 100 -4.11 -5.19 -0.47
C ASP A 100 -5.50 -4.60 -0.82
N ARG A 101 -6.48 -4.72 0.04
CA ARG A 101 -7.87 -4.30 -0.22
C ARG A 101 -8.05 -2.78 -0.23
N GLU A 102 -7.42 -2.09 0.69
CA GLU A 102 -7.45 -0.64 0.82
C GLU A 102 -6.09 -0.07 0.42
N HIS A 103 -6.09 0.79 -0.60
CA HIS A 103 -4.86 1.30 -1.22
C HIS A 103 -4.37 2.59 -0.57
N ARG A 104 -5.21 3.32 0.16
CA ARG A 104 -4.84 4.58 0.82
C ARG A 104 -5.42 4.66 2.22
N ASP A 105 -4.69 5.31 3.10
CA ASP A 105 -5.20 5.64 4.41
C ASP A 105 -5.93 7.01 4.42
N ARG A 106 -6.51 7.34 5.57
CA ARG A 106 -7.21 8.62 5.79
C ARG A 106 -6.33 9.87 5.60
N TYR A 107 -5.02 9.72 5.55
CA TYR A 107 -4.05 10.79 5.31
C TYR A 107 -3.59 10.86 3.84
N GLY A 108 -4.17 10.05 2.98
CA GLY A 108 -3.85 9.96 1.55
C GLY A 108 -2.57 9.19 1.22
N ARG A 109 -1.88 8.56 2.22
CA ARG A 109 -0.69 7.75 1.96
C ARG A 109 -1.08 6.45 1.27
N LEU A 110 -0.28 6.01 0.30
CA LEU A 110 -0.41 4.66 -0.25
C LEU A 110 -0.13 3.62 0.86
N LEU A 111 -0.94 2.57 0.89
CA LEU A 111 -0.77 1.41 1.75
C LEU A 111 -0.28 0.24 0.88
N ALA A 112 0.93 -0.26 1.13
CA ALA A 112 1.49 -1.32 0.30
C ALA A 112 2.48 -2.19 1.08
N TYR A 113 2.71 -3.40 0.55
CA TYR A 113 3.85 -4.25 0.86
C TYR A 113 4.96 -3.95 -0.16
N PRO A 114 6.06 -3.29 0.23
CA PRO A 114 7.13 -2.96 -0.70
C PRO A 114 8.03 -4.18 -0.94
N ILE A 115 8.11 -4.60 -2.18
CA ILE A 115 8.90 -5.74 -2.62
C ILE A 115 10.08 -5.25 -3.47
N ARG A 116 11.29 -5.67 -3.13
CA ARG A 116 12.50 -5.39 -3.89
C ARG A 116 12.54 -6.25 -5.17
N SER A 117 13.44 -5.88 -6.09
CA SER A 117 13.65 -6.61 -7.35
C SER A 117 14.14 -8.05 -7.16
N ASP A 118 14.82 -8.33 -6.04
CA ASP A 118 15.25 -9.68 -5.63
C ASP A 118 14.16 -10.49 -4.91
N GLY A 119 12.93 -9.98 -4.83
CA GLY A 119 11.80 -10.63 -4.19
C GLY A 119 11.70 -10.41 -2.68
N LEU A 120 12.63 -9.66 -2.07
CA LEU A 120 12.59 -9.38 -0.64
C LEU A 120 11.39 -8.52 -0.28
N ASP A 121 10.52 -8.99 0.64
CA ASP A 121 9.51 -8.19 1.31
C ASP A 121 10.20 -7.34 2.39
N VAL A 122 10.24 -6.03 2.18
CA VAL A 122 10.95 -5.09 3.06
C VAL A 122 10.31 -5.04 4.46
N GLY A 123 8.98 -5.07 4.52
CA GLY A 123 8.25 -5.08 5.79
C GLY A 123 8.55 -6.33 6.61
N ALA A 124 8.49 -7.50 5.97
CA ALA A 124 8.83 -8.77 6.60
C ALA A 124 10.29 -8.82 7.06
N GLU A 125 11.22 -8.24 6.30
CA GLU A 125 12.63 -8.15 6.67
C GLU A 125 12.86 -7.26 7.90
N LEU A 126 12.16 -6.12 8.00
CA LEU A 126 12.20 -5.26 9.18
C LEU A 126 11.72 -6.00 10.43
N VAL A 127 10.62 -6.74 10.34
CA VAL A 127 10.13 -7.60 11.44
C VAL A 127 11.15 -8.67 11.79
N ARG A 128 11.72 -9.34 10.79
CA ARG A 128 12.72 -10.41 10.97
C ARG A 128 13.97 -9.93 11.71
N ARG A 129 14.39 -8.68 11.45
CA ARG A 129 15.52 -8.05 12.16
C ARG A 129 15.16 -7.52 13.55
N GLY A 130 13.89 -7.57 13.94
CA GLY A 130 13.38 -6.94 15.15
C GLY A 130 13.43 -5.41 15.09
N ALA A 131 13.31 -4.84 13.90
CA ALA A 131 13.24 -3.39 13.69
C ALA A 131 11.79 -2.88 13.67
N ALA A 132 10.83 -3.78 13.49
CA ALA A 132 9.40 -3.50 13.48
C ALA A 132 8.64 -4.57 14.26
N ARG A 133 7.41 -4.22 14.64
CA ARG A 133 6.38 -5.13 15.17
C ARG A 133 5.34 -5.36 14.11
N THR A 134 4.55 -6.42 14.30
CA THR A 134 3.33 -6.58 13.53
C THR A 134 2.26 -5.62 14.02
N LEU A 135 1.52 -5.06 13.06
CA LEU A 135 0.34 -4.23 13.32
C LEU A 135 -0.73 -4.59 12.30
N GLU A 136 -1.73 -5.35 12.72
CA GLU A 136 -2.87 -5.66 11.86
C GLU A 136 -3.83 -4.49 11.79
N PHE A 137 -4.21 -4.11 10.58
CA PHE A 137 -5.18 -3.07 10.33
C PHE A 137 -6.14 -3.50 9.21
N PRO A 138 -7.28 -4.13 9.57
CA PRO A 138 -8.26 -4.52 8.58
C PRO A 138 -8.72 -3.33 7.73
N PRO A 139 -9.00 -3.53 6.42
CA PRO A 139 -9.11 -4.84 5.74
C PRO A 139 -7.77 -5.40 5.20
N ASN A 140 -6.65 -4.71 5.38
CA ASN A 140 -5.33 -5.06 4.82
C ASN A 140 -4.60 -6.09 5.70
N THR A 141 -4.86 -7.37 5.52
CA THR A 141 -4.36 -8.45 6.38
C THR A 141 -3.71 -9.61 5.62
N ALA A 142 -3.46 -9.47 4.31
CA ALA A 142 -2.97 -10.57 3.48
C ALA A 142 -1.67 -11.23 4.01
N HIS A 143 -0.74 -10.46 4.59
CA HIS A 143 0.52 -10.98 5.15
C HIS A 143 0.48 -11.16 6.68
N ALA A 144 -0.67 -10.97 7.36
CA ALA A 144 -0.74 -10.92 8.82
C ALA A 144 -0.23 -12.20 9.51
N VAL A 145 -0.61 -13.38 9.02
CA VAL A 145 -0.15 -14.67 9.57
C VAL A 145 1.36 -14.80 9.45
N GLN A 146 1.89 -14.59 8.26
CA GLN A 146 3.32 -14.66 7.98
C GLN A 146 4.13 -13.69 8.86
N LEU A 147 3.67 -12.44 8.98
CA LEU A 147 4.35 -11.43 9.78
C LEU A 147 4.38 -11.79 11.26
N ARG A 148 3.28 -12.31 11.83
CA ARG A 148 3.24 -12.79 13.21
C ARG A 148 4.24 -13.92 13.49
N GLU A 149 4.35 -14.89 12.57
CA GLU A 149 5.34 -15.97 12.70
C GLU A 149 6.78 -15.45 12.67
N ILE A 150 7.07 -14.48 11.79
CA ILE A 150 8.39 -13.85 11.70
C ILE A 150 8.68 -13.08 12.99
N GLU A 151 7.72 -12.32 13.51
CA GLU A 151 7.86 -11.59 14.76
C GLU A 151 8.12 -12.53 15.95
N GLN A 152 7.37 -13.62 16.06
CA GLN A 152 7.57 -14.61 17.12
C GLN A 152 8.99 -15.17 17.12
N ARG A 153 9.53 -15.47 15.93
CA ARG A 153 10.93 -15.90 15.78
C ARG A 153 11.93 -14.82 16.20
N ALA A 154 11.68 -13.55 15.80
CA ALA A 154 12.52 -12.43 16.18
C ALA A 154 12.54 -12.21 17.70
N ARG A 155 11.38 -12.34 18.37
CA ARG A 155 11.25 -12.26 19.84
C ARG A 155 12.02 -13.37 20.54
N THR A 156 11.79 -14.63 20.14
CA THR A 156 12.47 -15.81 20.73
C THR A 156 13.98 -15.69 20.58
N GLN A 157 14.45 -15.17 19.45
CA GLN A 157 15.87 -14.97 19.16
C GLN A 157 16.42 -13.64 19.74
N ARG A 158 15.61 -12.87 20.44
CA ARG A 158 15.96 -11.58 21.04
C ARG A 158 16.64 -10.65 20.02
N ARG A 159 16.08 -10.52 18.82
CA ARG A 159 16.61 -9.66 17.78
C ARG A 159 16.17 -8.20 17.97
N GLY A 160 17.06 -7.28 17.69
CA GLY A 160 16.76 -5.87 17.60
C GLY A 160 16.10 -5.30 18.85
N LEU A 161 14.94 -4.66 18.68
CA LEU A 161 14.17 -4.05 19.76
C LEU A 161 13.79 -5.03 20.88
N TRP A 162 13.68 -6.34 20.56
CA TRP A 162 13.35 -7.38 21.53
C TRP A 162 14.49 -7.70 22.51
N ARG A 163 15.72 -7.31 22.16
CA ARG A 163 16.88 -7.42 23.04
C ARG A 163 17.16 -6.11 23.77
N ASP A 164 17.07 -5.00 23.03
CA ASP A 164 17.68 -3.73 23.43
C ASP A 164 16.71 -2.77 24.12
N CYS A 165 15.38 -3.02 24.00
CA CYS A 165 14.37 -2.12 24.56
C CYS A 165 13.68 -2.73 25.78
N PRO A 166 13.39 -1.92 26.82
CA PRO A 166 12.54 -2.34 27.95
C PRO A 166 11.15 -2.78 27.46
N GLU A 167 10.57 -3.82 28.07
CA GLU A 167 9.29 -4.39 27.66
C GLU A 167 8.14 -3.35 27.62
N GLY A 168 8.10 -2.39 28.56
CA GLY A 168 7.09 -1.35 28.57
C GLY A 168 7.18 -0.33 27.45
N GLN A 169 8.38 0.00 26.95
CA GLN A 169 8.56 0.91 25.80
C GLN A 169 8.29 0.22 24.46
N SER A 170 8.28 -1.09 24.48
CA SER A 170 7.96 -1.87 23.30
C SER A 170 6.47 -1.86 22.93
N GLN A 171 5.57 -1.44 23.81
CA GLN A 171 4.11 -1.45 23.60
C GLN A 171 3.47 -0.06 23.39
N ALA A 172 4.23 1.03 23.58
CA ALA A 172 3.68 2.38 23.60
C ALA A 172 3.00 2.86 22.31
N GLY A 173 3.29 2.24 21.17
CA GLY A 173 2.66 2.59 19.89
C GLY A 173 1.24 2.05 19.69
N ALA A 174 0.88 0.96 20.37
CA ALA A 174 -0.42 0.31 20.21
C ALA A 174 -1.54 0.96 21.04
N LEU A 175 -1.21 1.51 22.22
CA LEU A 175 -2.19 2.07 23.16
C LEU A 175 -2.74 3.45 22.76
N LEU A 176 -2.01 4.22 21.94
CA LEU A 176 -2.45 5.57 21.52
C LEU A 176 -3.43 5.56 20.33
N ARG A 177 -3.78 4.41 19.77
CA ARG A 177 -4.69 4.28 18.61
C ARG A 177 -6.09 3.80 18.97
N SER A 178 -6.36 3.43 20.22
CA SER A 178 -7.69 2.94 20.66
C SER A 178 -8.61 4.03 21.21
N THR A 179 -8.17 5.29 21.26
CA THR A 179 -8.97 6.43 21.72
C THR A 179 -8.96 7.54 20.69
N GLY A 180 -9.71 7.32 19.59
CA GLY A 180 -9.90 8.35 18.56
C GLY A 180 -10.96 7.94 17.56
#